data_d0667a2d78e677c1350f919352446d04
#
_entry.id   d0667a2d78e677c1350f919352446d04
#
_cell.length_a   1.000
_cell.length_b   1.000
_cell.length_c   1.000
_cell.angle_alpha   90.00
_cell.angle_beta   90.00
_cell.angle_gamma   90.00
#
_symmetry.space_group_name_H-M   'P 1'
#
loop_
_entity.id
_entity.type
_entity.pdbx_description
1 polymer ?
#
loop_
_entity_poly.entity_id
_entity_poly.type
_entity_poly.pdbx_seq_one_letter_code
_entity_poly.pdbx_strand_id
1 'polypeptide(L)'
;MRIIKKIQIEATTDKVWGIFAHDFDTASEWMSSIPNSYGESTSKAFEGNKSEGRVCELNGNPNGIKATEEFLAYDEKNKTCTVDVTLLNTPAIMPILGNILDFEIQDIGENRSEVTWTITSKLKPHAYLIYPIVKFGLGIFVGQITEELKYFVEQGQPHPRKLKATAKLKLAANGQS
;
A
#
# COMPACT_ATOMS: atom_id res chain seq x y z
N MET A 1 -6.86 8.81 12.93
CA MET A 1 -5.47 9.35 12.96
C MET A 1 -5.05 9.61 11.52
N ARG A 2 -4.45 10.76 11.23
CA ARG A 2 -4.08 11.15 9.85
C ARG A 2 -2.56 11.31 9.70
N ILE A 3 -2.01 10.74 8.63
CA ILE A 3 -0.61 10.87 8.23
C ILE A 3 -0.59 11.28 6.76
N ILE A 4 0.25 12.27 6.42
CA ILE A 4 0.46 12.72 5.05
C ILE A 4 1.94 12.55 4.74
N LYS A 5 2.23 11.95 3.59
CA LYS A 5 3.57 11.85 3.02
C LYS A 5 3.54 12.35 1.58
N LYS A 6 4.55 13.14 1.24
CA LYS A 6 4.80 13.59 -0.13
C LYS A 6 6.16 13.10 -0.58
N ILE A 7 6.26 12.67 -1.82
CA ILE A 7 7.51 12.23 -2.41
C ILE A 7 7.56 12.61 -3.89
N GLN A 8 8.71 13.06 -4.34
CA GLN A 8 8.96 13.33 -5.76
C GLN A 8 9.58 12.11 -6.42
N ILE A 9 9.09 11.77 -7.58
CA ILE A 9 9.48 10.60 -8.37
C ILE A 9 9.93 11.08 -9.76
N GLU A 10 11.08 10.62 -10.22
CA GLU A 10 11.63 10.91 -11.54
C GLU A 10 10.93 10.04 -12.60
N ALA A 11 9.64 10.29 -12.78
CA ALA A 11 8.78 9.62 -13.75
C ALA A 11 7.52 10.45 -14.01
N THR A 12 6.89 10.20 -15.16
CA THR A 12 5.60 10.81 -15.53
C THR A 12 4.48 10.33 -14.63
N THR A 13 3.43 11.14 -14.49
CA THR A 13 2.21 10.79 -13.74
C THR A 13 1.58 9.50 -14.23
N ASP A 14 1.56 9.25 -15.54
CA ASP A 14 0.99 8.02 -16.13
C ASP A 14 1.79 6.77 -15.74
N LYS A 15 3.12 6.85 -15.68
CA LYS A 15 3.95 5.72 -15.25
C LYS A 15 3.69 5.38 -13.78
N VAL A 16 3.64 6.39 -12.91
CA VAL A 16 3.35 6.18 -11.48
C VAL A 16 1.95 5.62 -11.29
N TRP A 17 0.96 6.19 -11.99
CA TRP A 17 -0.43 5.77 -11.92
C TRP A 17 -0.62 4.33 -12.42
N GLY A 18 0.04 3.96 -13.51
CA GLY A 18 0.04 2.61 -14.05
C GLY A 18 0.42 1.57 -12.99
N ILE A 19 1.52 1.80 -12.28
CA ILE A 19 2.01 0.88 -11.25
C ILE A 19 1.10 0.86 -10.02
N PHE A 20 0.60 2.03 -9.59
CA PHE A 20 -0.18 2.10 -8.36
C PHE A 20 -1.65 1.69 -8.56
N ALA A 21 -2.28 2.17 -9.65
CA ALA A 21 -3.73 2.06 -9.83
C ALA A 21 -4.14 1.02 -10.88
N HIS A 22 -3.43 0.92 -12.04
CA HIS A 22 -3.78 -0.08 -13.06
C HIS A 22 -3.30 -1.48 -12.66
N ASP A 23 -2.07 -1.57 -12.14
CA ASP A 23 -1.47 -2.83 -11.67
C ASP A 23 -1.68 -2.97 -10.14
N PHE A 24 -2.86 -2.59 -9.66
CA PHE A 24 -3.17 -2.48 -8.24
C PHE A 24 -3.00 -3.79 -7.48
N ASP A 25 -3.32 -4.92 -8.10
CA ASP A 25 -3.20 -6.27 -7.54
C ASP A 25 -1.74 -6.76 -7.41
N THR A 26 -0.78 -6.09 -8.06
CA THR A 26 0.65 -6.48 -8.04
C THR A 26 1.47 -5.89 -6.88
N ALA A 27 0.83 -5.41 -5.83
CA ALA A 27 1.53 -4.80 -4.68
C ALA A 27 2.64 -5.68 -4.10
N SER A 28 2.49 -7.00 -4.17
CA SER A 28 3.51 -7.97 -3.75
C SER A 28 4.80 -7.93 -4.57
N GLU A 29 4.82 -7.27 -5.71
CA GLU A 29 6.04 -7.15 -6.51
C GLU A 29 7.00 -6.11 -5.93
N TRP A 30 6.47 -5.03 -5.31
CA TRP A 30 7.28 -3.92 -4.86
C TRP A 30 7.18 -3.59 -3.36
N MET A 31 6.05 -3.85 -2.68
CA MET A 31 5.89 -3.60 -1.24
C MET A 31 6.55 -4.69 -0.41
N SER A 32 7.49 -4.31 0.45
CA SER A 32 8.21 -5.27 1.33
C SER A 32 7.31 -5.88 2.40
N SER A 33 6.27 -5.16 2.82
CA SER A 33 5.29 -5.60 3.82
C SER A 33 4.23 -6.56 3.28
N ILE A 34 4.15 -6.75 1.95
CA ILE A 34 3.14 -7.58 1.30
C ILE A 34 3.85 -8.75 0.60
N PRO A 35 3.89 -9.94 1.23
CA PRO A 35 4.46 -11.15 0.62
C PRO A 35 3.72 -11.64 -0.61
N ASN A 36 2.39 -11.56 -0.57
CA ASN A 36 1.51 -12.00 -1.65
C ASN A 36 0.33 -11.04 -1.78
N SER A 37 -0.07 -10.77 -3.03
CA SER A 37 -1.27 -9.99 -3.35
C SER A 37 -1.92 -10.54 -4.61
N TYR A 38 -3.23 -10.42 -4.70
CA TYR A 38 -4.03 -10.84 -5.84
C TYR A 38 -5.30 -9.99 -5.95
N GLY A 39 -5.81 -9.86 -7.17
CA GLY A 39 -7.03 -9.12 -7.45
C GLY A 39 -8.25 -9.77 -6.81
N GLU A 40 -9.18 -8.94 -6.38
CA GLU A 40 -10.49 -9.32 -5.88
C GLU A 40 -11.55 -8.50 -6.61
N SER A 41 -12.58 -9.19 -7.14
CA SER A 41 -13.74 -8.51 -7.69
C SER A 41 -14.57 -7.90 -6.56
N THR A 42 -14.79 -6.60 -6.65
CA THR A 42 -15.67 -5.86 -5.75
C THR A 42 -16.95 -5.47 -6.46
N SER A 43 -17.89 -4.91 -5.75
CA SER A 43 -19.17 -4.48 -6.33
C SER A 43 -19.09 -3.17 -7.15
N LYS A 44 -17.92 -2.53 -7.22
CA LYS A 44 -17.73 -1.21 -7.84
C LYS A 44 -16.64 -1.26 -8.89
N ALA A 45 -17.05 -1.21 -10.15
CA ALA A 45 -16.17 -0.91 -11.26
C ALA A 45 -16.13 0.61 -11.50
N PHE A 46 -14.95 1.17 -11.72
CA PHE A 46 -14.76 2.57 -12.09
C PHE A 46 -14.25 2.64 -13.54
N GLU A 47 -14.65 3.68 -14.26
CA GLU A 47 -14.18 3.92 -15.62
C GLU A 47 -12.63 4.08 -15.64
N GLY A 48 -11.97 3.33 -16.53
CA GLY A 48 -10.51 3.32 -16.63
C GLY A 48 -9.78 2.42 -15.63
N ASN A 49 -10.46 1.93 -14.59
CA ASN A 49 -9.86 1.02 -13.63
C ASN A 49 -9.83 -0.41 -14.16
N LYS A 50 -8.64 -1.04 -14.10
CA LYS A 50 -8.44 -2.43 -14.52
C LYS A 50 -8.59 -3.42 -13.36
N SER A 51 -8.49 -2.95 -12.11
CA SER A 51 -8.56 -3.77 -10.92
C SER A 51 -9.57 -3.14 -9.95
N GLU A 52 -10.63 -3.86 -9.59
CA GLU A 52 -11.68 -3.38 -8.71
C GLU A 52 -11.23 -3.32 -7.25
N GLY A 53 -10.36 -4.25 -6.85
CA GLY A 53 -9.80 -4.37 -5.52
C GLY A 53 -8.71 -5.41 -5.45
N ARG A 54 -8.12 -5.55 -4.26
CA ARG A 54 -7.10 -6.59 -4.01
C ARG A 54 -7.16 -7.14 -2.60
N VAL A 55 -6.62 -8.34 -2.44
CA VAL A 55 -6.29 -8.93 -1.14
C VAL A 55 -4.77 -8.95 -0.99
N CYS A 56 -4.27 -8.45 0.13
CA CYS A 56 -2.87 -8.48 0.51
C CYS A 56 -2.66 -9.39 1.71
N GLU A 57 -1.83 -10.42 1.58
CA GLU A 57 -1.41 -11.28 2.69
C GLU A 57 -0.19 -10.65 3.37
N LEU A 58 -0.31 -10.34 4.68
CA LEU A 58 0.73 -9.54 5.37
C LEU A 58 1.83 -10.38 6.02
N ASN A 59 1.66 -11.69 6.11
CA ASN A 59 2.64 -12.60 6.75
C ASN A 59 2.96 -13.85 5.94
N GLY A 60 2.55 -13.89 4.67
CA GLY A 60 2.76 -15.05 3.79
C GLY A 60 1.98 -16.31 4.19
N ASN A 61 1.03 -16.19 5.11
CA ASN A 61 0.12 -17.26 5.50
C ASN A 61 -1.28 -16.97 4.96
N PRO A 62 -1.84 -17.82 4.09
CA PRO A 62 -3.19 -17.64 3.53
C PRO A 62 -4.31 -17.51 4.57
N ASN A 63 -4.11 -18.06 5.77
CA ASN A 63 -5.04 -17.95 6.89
C ASN A 63 -4.60 -16.90 7.93
N GLY A 64 -3.54 -16.16 7.64
CA GLY A 64 -2.97 -15.15 8.51
C GLY A 64 -3.65 -13.78 8.39
N ILE A 65 -2.93 -12.75 8.82
CA ILE A 65 -3.41 -11.37 8.72
C ILE A 65 -3.46 -10.96 7.25
N LYS A 66 -4.60 -10.41 6.84
CA LYS A 66 -4.83 -9.90 5.48
C LYS A 66 -5.30 -8.45 5.54
N ALA A 67 -5.08 -7.74 4.44
CA ALA A 67 -5.77 -6.52 4.12
C ALA A 67 -6.61 -6.76 2.86
N THR A 68 -7.89 -6.42 2.91
CA THR A 68 -8.74 -6.25 1.72
C THR A 68 -8.75 -4.76 1.39
N GLU A 69 -8.56 -4.46 0.13
CA GLU A 69 -8.47 -3.09 -0.35
C GLU A 69 -9.39 -2.90 -1.54
N GLU A 70 -10.29 -1.91 -1.45
CA GLU A 70 -11.24 -1.58 -2.52
C GLU A 70 -11.24 -0.08 -2.81
N PHE A 71 -11.44 0.29 -4.07
CA PHE A 71 -11.58 1.69 -4.45
C PHE A 71 -12.95 2.23 -4.00
N LEU A 72 -12.93 3.34 -3.25
CA LEU A 72 -14.12 4.12 -2.92
C LEU A 72 -14.36 5.25 -3.93
N ALA A 73 -13.27 5.78 -4.50
CA ALA A 73 -13.27 6.78 -5.56
C ALA A 73 -12.06 6.55 -6.47
N TYR A 74 -12.22 6.85 -7.75
CA TYR A 74 -11.19 6.70 -8.76
C TYR A 74 -11.38 7.74 -9.85
N ASP A 75 -10.36 8.52 -10.14
CA ASP A 75 -10.36 9.54 -11.19
C ASP A 75 -9.08 9.39 -12.04
N GLU A 76 -9.25 8.74 -13.17
CA GLU A 76 -8.18 8.49 -14.14
C GLU A 76 -7.59 9.79 -14.68
N LYS A 77 -8.43 10.80 -14.92
CA LYS A 77 -8.00 12.06 -15.51
C LYS A 77 -7.13 12.88 -14.57
N ASN A 78 -7.55 12.97 -13.30
CA ASN A 78 -6.86 13.76 -12.29
C ASN A 78 -5.83 12.95 -11.51
N LYS A 79 -5.69 11.64 -11.80
CA LYS A 79 -4.76 10.73 -11.12
C LYS A 79 -4.93 10.76 -9.61
N THR A 80 -6.19 10.64 -9.17
CA THR A 80 -6.55 10.56 -7.76
C THR A 80 -7.42 9.35 -7.48
N CYS A 81 -7.23 8.73 -6.32
CA CYS A 81 -8.11 7.68 -5.85
C CYS A 81 -8.21 7.66 -4.34
N THR A 82 -9.31 7.09 -3.85
CA THR A 82 -9.51 6.76 -2.43
C THR A 82 -9.72 5.26 -2.32
N VAL A 83 -8.94 4.63 -1.43
CA VAL A 83 -8.98 3.19 -1.17
C VAL A 83 -9.37 2.94 0.29
N ASP A 84 -10.35 2.08 0.53
CA ASP A 84 -10.64 1.52 1.87
C ASP A 84 -9.76 0.28 2.08
N VAL A 85 -9.02 0.29 3.17
CA VAL A 85 -8.14 -0.80 3.58
C VAL A 85 -8.70 -1.40 4.87
N THR A 86 -9.30 -2.57 4.78
CA THR A 86 -9.84 -3.30 5.93
C THR A 86 -8.89 -4.42 6.32
N LEU A 87 -8.51 -4.46 7.61
CA LEU A 87 -7.63 -5.50 8.15
C LEU A 87 -8.44 -6.68 8.70
N LEU A 88 -8.12 -7.89 8.25
CA LEU A 88 -8.75 -9.14 8.64
C LEU A 88 -7.79 -10.01 9.47
N ASN A 89 -8.34 -10.86 10.33
CA ASN A 89 -7.61 -11.83 11.16
C ASN A 89 -6.55 -11.16 12.06
N THR A 90 -6.77 -9.90 12.45
CA THR A 90 -5.82 -9.18 13.31
C THR A 90 -5.95 -9.61 14.76
N PRO A 91 -4.83 -9.77 15.49
CA PRO A 91 -4.86 -9.97 16.95
C PRO A 91 -5.63 -8.86 17.65
N ALA A 92 -6.29 -9.19 18.78
CA ALA A 92 -7.06 -8.19 19.54
C ALA A 92 -6.24 -6.96 19.95
N ILE A 93 -4.94 -7.15 20.21
CA ILE A 93 -3.99 -6.08 20.58
C ILE A 93 -3.65 -5.15 19.42
N MET A 94 -3.88 -5.54 18.16
CA MET A 94 -3.61 -4.67 17.00
C MET A 94 -4.38 -3.36 17.15
N PRO A 95 -3.70 -2.20 17.14
CA PRO A 95 -4.34 -0.92 17.46
C PRO A 95 -5.18 -0.33 16.32
N ILE A 96 -4.99 -0.83 15.07
CA ILE A 96 -5.62 -0.31 13.86
C ILE A 96 -6.67 -1.32 13.38
N LEU A 97 -7.86 -0.81 13.01
CA LEU A 97 -8.94 -1.59 12.39
C LEU A 97 -8.82 -1.61 10.86
N GLY A 98 -8.35 -0.52 10.30
CA GLY A 98 -8.24 -0.28 8.88
C GLY A 98 -7.83 1.16 8.59
N ASN A 99 -7.71 1.50 7.31
CA ASN A 99 -7.29 2.81 6.87
C ASN A 99 -8.15 3.25 5.68
N ILE A 100 -8.32 4.56 5.54
CA ILE A 100 -8.67 5.19 4.27
C ILE A 100 -7.38 5.78 3.72
N LEU A 101 -7.06 5.43 2.49
CA LEU A 101 -5.91 5.94 1.76
C LEU A 101 -6.40 6.83 0.63
N ASP A 102 -6.06 8.12 0.68
CA ASP A 102 -6.18 9.02 -0.47
C ASP A 102 -4.81 9.11 -1.14
N PHE A 103 -4.80 8.91 -2.44
CA PHE A 103 -3.62 8.93 -3.28
C PHE A 103 -3.82 9.94 -4.40
N GLU A 104 -2.85 10.83 -4.57
CA GLU A 104 -2.87 11.90 -5.56
C GLU A 104 -1.50 12.02 -6.21
N ILE A 105 -1.48 12.17 -7.54
CA ILE A 105 -0.28 12.41 -8.32
C ILE A 105 -0.42 13.73 -9.05
N GLN A 106 0.57 14.60 -8.91
CA GLN A 106 0.68 15.87 -9.63
C GLN A 106 1.91 15.87 -10.53
N ASP A 107 1.75 16.37 -11.76
CA ASP A 107 2.87 16.67 -12.64
C ASP A 107 3.61 17.91 -12.12
N ILE A 108 4.92 17.79 -11.93
CA ILE A 108 5.80 18.90 -11.51
C ILE A 108 6.81 19.29 -12.59
N GLY A 109 6.58 18.85 -13.84
CA GLY A 109 7.40 19.14 -15.00
C GLY A 109 8.64 18.24 -15.13
N GLU A 110 9.30 18.32 -16.29
CA GLU A 110 10.55 17.60 -16.57
C GLU A 110 10.46 16.07 -16.36
N ASN A 111 9.31 15.45 -16.72
CA ASN A 111 9.02 14.02 -16.48
C ASN A 111 9.09 13.64 -15.00
N ARG A 112 8.73 14.54 -14.11
CA ARG A 112 8.68 14.30 -12.66
C ARG A 112 7.27 14.42 -12.11
N SER A 113 6.97 13.65 -11.10
CA SER A 113 5.69 13.67 -10.39
C SER A 113 5.88 13.89 -8.90
N GLU A 114 4.96 14.60 -8.27
CA GLU A 114 4.80 14.61 -6.82
C GLU A 114 3.64 13.68 -6.44
N VAL A 115 3.90 12.68 -5.62
CA VAL A 115 2.90 11.77 -5.08
C VAL A 115 2.58 12.17 -3.65
N THR A 116 1.30 12.35 -3.36
CA THR A 116 0.79 12.60 -2.01
C THR A 116 -0.01 11.40 -1.52
N TRP A 117 0.43 10.83 -0.40
CA TRP A 117 -0.28 9.79 0.34
C TRP A 117 -0.91 10.40 1.58
N THR A 118 -2.22 10.30 1.71
CA THR A 118 -2.93 10.66 2.94
C THR A 118 -3.57 9.41 3.51
N ILE A 119 -3.11 8.97 4.68
CA ILE A 119 -3.65 7.79 5.36
C ILE A 119 -4.43 8.24 6.58
N THR A 120 -5.71 7.88 6.62
CA THR A 120 -6.60 8.11 7.76
C THR A 120 -6.92 6.78 8.41
N SER A 121 -6.30 6.50 9.58
CA SER A 121 -6.46 5.24 10.29
C SER A 121 -7.65 5.26 11.25
N LYS A 122 -8.44 4.18 11.19
CA LYS A 122 -9.50 3.84 12.15
C LYS A 122 -8.85 3.11 13.33
N LEU A 123 -8.82 3.74 14.51
CA LEU A 123 -8.16 3.18 15.69
C LEU A 123 -9.15 2.48 16.62
N LYS A 124 -8.69 1.40 17.27
CA LYS A 124 -9.40 0.77 18.40
C LYS A 124 -9.30 1.66 19.66
N PRO A 125 -10.25 1.60 20.60
CA PRO A 125 -10.24 2.48 21.80
C PRO A 125 -8.94 2.44 22.60
N HIS A 126 -8.34 1.28 22.80
CA HIS A 126 -7.08 1.14 23.54
C HIS A 126 -5.87 1.79 22.86
N ALA A 127 -5.94 2.02 21.55
CA ALA A 127 -4.86 2.67 20.78
C ALA A 127 -4.67 4.14 21.17
N TYR A 128 -5.69 4.78 21.75
CA TYR A 128 -5.58 6.17 22.20
C TYR A 128 -4.60 6.33 23.37
N LEU A 129 -4.42 5.29 24.18
CA LEU A 129 -3.44 5.29 25.29
C LEU A 129 -1.99 5.28 24.79
N ILE A 130 -1.75 4.73 23.61
CA ILE A 130 -0.42 4.61 22.98
C ILE A 130 -0.34 5.39 21.66
N TYR A 131 -1.21 6.38 21.50
CA TYR A 131 -1.36 7.15 20.26
C TYR A 131 -0.06 7.70 19.66
N PRO A 132 0.88 8.31 20.45
CA PRO A 132 2.12 8.81 19.90
C PRO A 132 3.00 7.68 19.29
N ILE A 133 3.03 6.51 19.93
CA ILE A 133 3.78 5.35 19.48
C ILE A 133 3.18 4.81 18.18
N VAL A 134 1.87 4.65 18.12
CA VAL A 134 1.15 4.19 16.92
C VAL A 134 1.36 5.17 15.76
N LYS A 135 1.27 6.48 16.03
CA LYS A 135 1.47 7.52 15.01
C LYS A 135 2.90 7.50 14.46
N PHE A 136 3.89 7.37 15.34
CA PHE A 136 5.30 7.29 14.94
C PHE A 136 5.58 6.04 14.09
N GLY A 137 5.15 4.86 14.57
CA GLY A 137 5.34 3.60 13.86
C GLY A 137 4.66 3.59 12.48
N LEU A 138 3.41 4.07 12.41
CA LEU A 138 2.70 4.18 11.13
C LEU A 138 3.38 5.20 10.20
N GLY A 139 3.92 6.30 10.75
CA GLY A 139 4.67 7.29 9.96
C GLY A 139 5.93 6.72 9.31
N ILE A 140 6.66 5.84 10.03
CA ILE A 140 7.81 5.10 9.48
C ILE A 140 7.34 4.14 8.40
N PHE A 141 6.29 3.36 8.67
CA PHE A 141 5.75 2.37 7.75
C PHE A 141 5.31 3.01 6.42
N VAL A 142 4.56 4.10 6.48
CA VAL A 142 4.14 4.85 5.29
C VAL A 142 5.35 5.42 4.55
N GLY A 143 6.35 5.95 5.26
CA GLY A 143 7.60 6.41 4.66
C GLY A 143 8.32 5.30 3.89
N GLN A 144 8.37 4.09 4.44
CA GLN A 144 8.99 2.94 3.77
C GLN A 144 8.26 2.56 2.48
N ILE A 145 6.93 2.52 2.51
CA ILE A 145 6.11 2.20 1.31
C ILE A 145 6.30 3.26 0.23
N THR A 146 6.31 4.55 0.58
CA THR A 146 6.52 5.61 -0.40
C THR A 146 7.91 5.56 -1.05
N GLU A 147 8.95 5.22 -0.27
CA GLU A 147 10.31 4.99 -0.81
C GLU A 147 10.36 3.76 -1.73
N GLU A 148 9.67 2.69 -1.37
CA GLU A 148 9.61 1.47 -2.17
C GLU A 148 8.90 1.70 -3.51
N LEU A 149 7.79 2.46 -3.51
CA LEU A 149 7.13 2.89 -4.74
C LEU A 149 8.08 3.72 -5.61
N LYS A 150 8.70 4.75 -5.03
CA LYS A 150 9.67 5.59 -5.76
C LYS A 150 10.75 4.75 -6.41
N TYR A 151 11.40 3.88 -5.64
CA TYR A 151 12.48 3.03 -6.12
C TYR A 151 12.01 2.12 -7.25
N PHE A 152 10.84 1.49 -7.10
CA PHE A 152 10.29 0.58 -8.10
C PHE A 152 9.96 1.30 -9.41
N VAL A 153 9.34 2.47 -9.31
CA VAL A 153 9.02 3.30 -10.49
C VAL A 153 10.28 3.75 -11.21
N GLU A 154 11.29 4.23 -10.48
CA GLU A 154 12.50 4.81 -11.08
C GLU A 154 13.46 3.74 -11.60
N GLN A 155 13.63 2.63 -10.87
CA GLN A 155 14.63 1.60 -11.17
C GLN A 155 14.06 0.40 -11.94
N GLY A 156 12.72 0.24 -11.99
CA GLY A 156 12.08 -0.91 -12.62
C GLY A 156 12.32 -2.25 -11.92
N GLN A 157 12.75 -2.22 -10.65
CA GLN A 157 13.03 -3.40 -9.85
C GLN A 157 12.66 -3.17 -8.37
N PRO A 158 12.37 -4.24 -7.61
CA PRO A 158 12.01 -4.12 -6.21
C PRO A 158 13.12 -3.50 -5.35
N HIS A 159 12.73 -2.68 -4.39
CA HIS A 159 13.67 -2.12 -3.41
C HIS A 159 14.42 -3.24 -2.65
N PRO A 160 15.72 -3.05 -2.26
CA PRO A 160 16.49 -4.05 -1.51
C PRO A 160 15.79 -4.57 -0.24
N ARG A 161 14.95 -3.75 0.39
CA ARG A 161 14.11 -4.12 1.54
C ARG A 161 13.12 -5.24 1.16
N LYS A 162 12.48 -5.13 0.00
CA LYS A 162 11.58 -6.17 -0.54
C LYS A 162 12.33 -7.47 -0.82
N LEU A 163 13.49 -7.40 -1.46
CA LEU A 163 14.31 -8.58 -1.76
C LEU A 163 14.71 -9.33 -0.47
N LYS A 164 15.13 -8.59 0.57
CA LYS A 164 15.45 -9.16 1.89
C LYS A 164 14.23 -9.81 2.55
N ALA A 165 13.06 -9.16 2.51
CA ALA A 165 11.83 -9.71 3.07
C ALA A 165 11.44 -11.03 2.37
N THR A 166 11.50 -11.07 1.05
CA THR A 166 11.22 -12.27 0.24
C THR A 166 12.20 -13.40 0.53
N ALA A 167 13.50 -13.12 0.63
CA ALA A 167 14.52 -14.11 0.97
C ALA A 167 14.28 -14.72 2.36
N LYS A 168 13.93 -13.88 3.35
CA LYS A 168 13.62 -14.34 4.71
C LYS A 168 12.42 -15.30 4.75
N LEU A 169 11.37 -15.02 3.98
CA LEU A 169 10.19 -15.89 3.90
C LEU A 169 10.51 -17.24 3.25
N LYS A 170 11.31 -17.25 2.18
CA LYS A 170 11.76 -18.48 1.53
C LYS A 170 12.57 -19.37 2.48
N LEU A 171 13.46 -18.78 3.27
CA LEU A 171 14.25 -19.52 4.26
C LEU A 171 13.36 -20.10 5.36
N ALA A 172 12.37 -19.35 5.85
CA ALA A 172 11.43 -19.83 6.86
C ALA A 172 10.56 -21.00 6.35
N ALA A 173 10.13 -20.95 5.08
CA ALA A 173 9.37 -22.03 4.46
C ALA A 173 10.20 -23.31 4.30
N ASN A 174 11.48 -23.19 3.91
CA ASN A 174 12.37 -24.34 3.72
C ASN A 174 12.88 -24.96 5.04
N GLY A 175 12.84 -24.24 6.15
CA GLY A 175 13.25 -24.73 7.48
C GLY A 175 12.16 -25.45 8.26
N GLN A 176 10.95 -25.55 7.70
CA GLN A 176 9.80 -26.26 8.31
C GLN A 176 9.48 -27.60 7.63
N SER A 177 10.31 -28.04 6.70
CA SER A 177 10.19 -29.33 6.00
C SER A 177 11.08 -30.43 6.60
#